data_dd6e2716cb96ca4b67ba0299f9918cec
#
_entry.id   dd6e2716cb96ca4b67ba0299f9918cec
#
_cell.length_a   1.000
_cell.length_b   1.000
_cell.length_c   1.000
_cell.angle_alpha   90.00
_cell.angle_beta   90.00
_cell.angle_gamma   90.00
#
_symmetry.space_group_name_H-M   'P 1'
#
loop_
_entity.id
_entity.type
_entity.pdbx_description
1 polymer ?
#
loop_
_entity_poly.entity_id
_entity_poly.type
_entity_poly.pdbx_seq_one_letter_code
_entity_poly.pdbx_strand_id
1 'polypeptide(L)'
;MGMDSVYRLSVVLGLVDNMSNGLSNVTNNVTASTKSINEAFGTVQKAGAALTGVGAGILGAGIATVKSTFETQDALGELSSLGVTDLKAVENAAKSFSDTWAGTTKSDFITAAYDIKSGIASLTDEGVAQFTELAALTGKATKSTTEEMGSLFATGYGIYKGAYEDMSDMDFGEMFSAGISTAVKNYKTAGSEMASAISVLGATA
;
A
#
# COMPACT_ATOMS: atom_id res chain seq x y z
N MET A 1 16.04 51.48 3.41
CA MET A 1 15.59 50.06 3.47
C MET A 1 14.20 50.09 4.04
N GLY A 2 13.22 49.82 3.21
CA GLY A 2 11.83 50.06 3.56
C GLY A 2 11.24 49.01 4.49
N MET A 3 10.28 49.39 5.31
CA MET A 3 9.51 48.54 6.23
C MET A 3 8.87 47.32 5.54
N ASP A 4 8.67 47.40 4.21
CA ASP A 4 8.13 46.31 3.37
C ASP A 4 9.03 45.07 3.31
N SER A 5 10.37 45.26 3.32
CA SER A 5 11.30 44.15 3.30
C SER A 5 11.38 43.41 4.64
N VAL A 6 11.22 44.15 5.75
CA VAL A 6 11.20 43.55 7.11
C VAL A 6 9.90 42.77 7.33
N TYR A 7 8.78 43.26 6.83
CA TYR A 7 7.48 42.58 6.92
C TYR A 7 7.45 41.29 6.12
N ARG A 8 7.99 41.31 4.91
CA ARG A 8 8.14 40.10 4.07
C ARG A 8 9.05 39.08 4.71
N LEU A 9 10.16 39.47 5.31
CA LEU A 9 11.08 38.61 5.99
C LEU A 9 10.45 37.96 7.24
N SER A 10 9.68 38.71 8.02
CA SER A 10 8.97 38.20 9.20
C SER A 10 7.88 37.19 8.83
N VAL A 11 7.15 37.40 7.73
CA VAL A 11 6.12 36.50 7.23
C VAL A 11 6.76 35.21 6.72
N VAL A 12 7.88 35.31 5.99
CA VAL A 12 8.61 34.09 5.49
C VAL A 12 9.20 33.31 6.65
N LEU A 13 9.80 33.95 7.64
CA LEU A 13 10.34 33.27 8.83
C LEU A 13 9.23 32.61 9.67
N GLY A 14 8.09 33.27 9.85
CA GLY A 14 6.95 32.70 10.55
C GLY A 14 6.32 31.51 9.81
N LEU A 15 6.33 31.52 8.47
CA LEU A 15 5.85 30.42 7.65
C LEU A 15 6.79 29.22 7.75
N VAL A 16 8.09 29.42 7.68
CA VAL A 16 9.11 28.37 7.81
C VAL A 16 9.07 27.73 9.19
N ASP A 17 8.90 28.50 10.25
CA ASP A 17 8.85 27.99 11.62
C ASP A 17 7.58 27.17 11.89
N ASN A 18 6.42 27.60 11.38
CA ASN A 18 5.18 26.85 11.45
C ASN A 18 5.21 25.58 10.58
N MET A 19 5.84 25.62 9.42
CA MET A 19 6.03 24.44 8.57
C MET A 19 6.99 23.43 9.22
N SER A 20 8.07 23.87 9.84
CA SER A 20 9.04 23.01 10.53
C SER A 20 8.41 22.23 11.68
N ASN A 21 7.55 22.87 12.48
CA ASN A 21 6.80 22.24 13.55
C ASN A 21 5.73 21.25 13.00
N GLY A 22 5.09 21.62 11.90
CA GLY A 22 4.16 20.73 11.21
C GLY A 22 4.86 19.49 10.63
N LEU A 23 6.01 19.69 10.00
CA LEU A 23 6.81 18.62 9.41
C LEU A 23 7.36 17.65 10.48
N SER A 24 7.83 18.16 11.61
CA SER A 24 8.28 17.34 12.74
C SER A 24 7.15 16.47 13.31
N ASN A 25 5.94 17.02 13.42
CA ASN A 25 4.78 16.26 13.87
C ASN A 25 4.35 15.20 12.84
N VAL A 26 4.43 15.51 11.55
CA VAL A 26 4.17 14.54 10.47
C VAL A 26 5.22 13.43 10.51
N THR A 27 6.50 13.75 10.61
CA THR A 27 7.59 12.76 10.69
C THR A 27 7.44 11.84 11.90
N ASN A 28 7.11 12.38 13.07
CA ASN A 28 6.91 11.58 14.28
C ASN A 28 5.66 10.67 14.16
N ASN A 29 4.58 11.16 13.56
CA ASN A 29 3.38 10.38 13.33
C ASN A 29 3.58 9.30 12.26
N VAL A 30 4.33 9.61 11.20
CA VAL A 30 4.74 8.64 10.17
C VAL A 30 5.59 7.54 10.78
N THR A 31 6.61 7.88 11.58
CA THR A 31 7.46 6.89 12.26
C THR A 31 6.67 5.99 13.20
N ALA A 32 5.72 6.53 13.96
CA ALA A 32 4.86 5.74 14.84
C ALA A 32 3.91 4.82 14.05
N SER A 33 3.37 5.30 12.92
CA SER A 33 2.49 4.51 12.06
C SER A 33 3.27 3.42 11.33
N THR A 34 4.46 3.71 10.82
CA THR A 34 5.36 2.73 10.20
C THR A 34 5.74 1.62 11.17
N LYS A 35 6.01 1.97 12.43
CA LYS A 35 6.28 0.96 13.47
C LYS A 35 5.08 0.05 13.71
N SER A 36 3.87 0.59 13.79
CA SER A 36 2.65 -0.20 13.98
C SER A 36 2.35 -1.09 12.77
N ILE A 37 2.64 -0.62 11.55
CA ILE A 37 2.52 -1.39 10.33
C ILE A 37 3.56 -2.51 10.30
N ASN A 38 4.82 -2.23 10.62
CA ASN A 38 5.88 -3.25 10.71
C ASN A 38 5.59 -4.30 11.79
N GLU A 39 5.00 -3.93 12.91
CA GLU A 39 4.57 -4.88 13.94
C GLU A 39 3.42 -5.76 13.43
N ALA A 40 2.48 -5.20 12.67
CA ALA A 40 1.41 -5.95 12.01
C ALA A 40 1.99 -6.88 10.92
N PHE A 41 2.94 -6.41 10.10
CA PHE A 41 3.67 -7.21 9.13
C PHE A 41 4.42 -8.38 9.79
N GLY A 42 5.17 -8.10 10.84
CA GLY A 42 5.88 -9.15 11.60
C GLY A 42 4.94 -10.20 12.20
N THR A 43 3.72 -9.81 12.54
CA THR A 43 2.68 -10.72 13.04
C THR A 43 2.09 -11.57 11.91
N VAL A 44 1.80 -10.94 10.76
CA VAL A 44 1.30 -11.64 9.57
C VAL A 44 2.33 -12.62 9.03
N GLN A 45 3.60 -12.22 8.96
CA GLN A 45 4.69 -13.08 8.51
C GLN A 45 4.90 -14.29 9.43
N LYS A 46 4.79 -14.12 10.74
CA LYS A 46 4.87 -15.19 11.74
C LYS A 46 3.62 -16.11 11.69
N ALA A 47 2.44 -15.54 11.50
CA ALA A 47 1.20 -16.30 11.36
C ALA A 47 1.19 -17.08 10.04
N GLY A 48 1.66 -16.51 8.93
CA GLY A 48 1.82 -17.19 7.65
C GLY A 48 2.78 -18.39 7.72
N ALA A 49 3.90 -18.24 8.42
CA ALA A 49 4.85 -19.35 8.64
C ALA A 49 4.27 -20.46 9.55
N ALA A 50 3.39 -20.13 10.49
CA ALA A 50 2.71 -21.12 11.33
C ALA A 50 1.59 -21.87 10.59
N LEU A 51 0.92 -21.22 9.63
CA LEU A 51 -0.20 -21.79 8.88
C LEU A 51 0.25 -22.75 7.76
N THR A 52 1.48 -22.63 7.25
CA THR A 52 2.04 -23.59 6.29
C THR A 52 2.16 -25.01 6.86
N GLY A 53 2.14 -25.15 8.19
CA GLY A 53 2.14 -26.48 8.87
C GLY A 53 0.76 -27.12 9.04
N VAL A 54 -0.34 -26.38 8.88
CA VAL A 54 -1.72 -26.87 9.16
C VAL A 54 -2.53 -27.15 7.88
N GLY A 55 -2.03 -26.76 6.71
CA GLY A 55 -2.75 -26.81 5.42
C GLY A 55 -2.97 -28.18 4.80
N ALA A 56 -2.66 -29.29 5.48
CA ALA A 56 -2.81 -30.65 4.92
C ALA A 56 -4.15 -31.35 5.26
N GLY A 57 -5.10 -30.66 5.91
CA GLY A 57 -6.22 -31.32 6.58
C GLY A 57 -7.65 -31.00 6.16
N ILE A 58 -7.93 -30.20 5.13
CA ILE A 58 -9.32 -29.90 4.74
C ILE A 58 -9.56 -30.17 3.26
N LEU A 59 -9.71 -31.43 2.91
CA LEU A 59 -10.38 -31.87 1.69
C LEU A 59 -11.86 -32.11 2.02
N GLY A 60 -12.71 -31.10 1.81
CA GLY A 60 -14.13 -31.30 2.05
C GLY A 60 -15.03 -30.08 1.87
N ALA A 61 -14.89 -29.28 0.79
CA ALA A 61 -15.89 -28.30 0.40
C ALA A 61 -15.88 -28.13 -1.12
N GLY A 62 -16.52 -29.04 -1.83
CA GLY A 62 -16.62 -28.98 -3.27
C GLY A 62 -17.59 -27.90 -3.76
N ILE A 63 -17.30 -27.31 -4.89
CA ILE A 63 -18.05 -26.37 -5.74
C ILE A 63 -17.71 -24.89 -5.54
N ALA A 64 -17.72 -24.31 -4.34
CA ALA A 64 -17.25 -22.93 -4.11
C ALA A 64 -15.75 -22.76 -4.41
N THR A 65 -14.97 -23.80 -4.17
CA THR A 65 -13.53 -23.89 -4.46
C THR A 65 -13.22 -23.82 -5.96
N VAL A 66 -14.08 -24.32 -6.83
CA VAL A 66 -13.81 -24.36 -8.29
C VAL A 66 -13.89 -22.96 -8.88
N LYS A 67 -14.92 -22.17 -8.51
CA LYS A 67 -15.09 -20.81 -9.03
C LYS A 67 -13.95 -19.89 -8.59
N SER A 68 -13.59 -19.92 -7.30
CA SER A 68 -12.47 -19.11 -6.78
C SER A 68 -11.12 -19.53 -7.37
N THR A 69 -10.98 -20.77 -7.82
CA THR A 69 -9.77 -21.27 -8.50
C THR A 69 -9.65 -20.69 -9.91
N PHE A 70 -10.76 -20.61 -10.66
CA PHE A 70 -10.74 -19.97 -11.99
C PHE A 70 -10.42 -18.49 -11.90
N GLU A 71 -11.11 -17.73 -11.06
CA GLU A 71 -10.84 -16.30 -10.86
C GLU A 71 -9.38 -16.03 -10.44
N THR A 72 -8.82 -16.88 -9.58
CA THR A 72 -7.41 -16.80 -9.18
C THR A 72 -6.47 -17.11 -10.35
N GLN A 73 -6.79 -18.10 -11.18
CA GLN A 73 -5.98 -18.46 -12.35
C GLN A 73 -5.99 -17.38 -13.41
N ASP A 74 -7.14 -16.77 -13.66
CA ASP A 74 -7.27 -15.66 -14.60
C ASP A 74 -6.43 -14.46 -14.13
N ALA A 75 -6.54 -14.06 -12.86
CA ALA A 75 -5.76 -12.98 -12.30
C ALA A 75 -4.24 -13.25 -12.33
N LEU A 76 -3.82 -14.49 -12.08
CA LEU A 76 -2.40 -14.90 -12.23
C LEU A 76 -1.96 -14.84 -13.70
N GLY A 77 -2.82 -15.20 -14.65
CA GLY A 77 -2.56 -15.09 -16.07
C GLY A 77 -2.35 -13.65 -16.50
N GLU A 78 -3.19 -12.74 -16.03
CA GLU A 78 -3.06 -11.30 -16.26
C GLU A 78 -1.74 -10.76 -15.68
N LEU A 79 -1.44 -11.10 -14.42
CA LEU A 79 -0.19 -10.69 -13.76
C LEU A 79 1.05 -11.22 -14.49
N SER A 80 1.00 -12.45 -15.01
CA SER A 80 2.07 -13.02 -15.84
C SER A 80 2.35 -12.22 -17.11
N SER A 81 1.32 -11.59 -17.68
CA SER A 81 1.46 -10.74 -18.88
C SER A 81 2.33 -9.51 -18.65
N LEU A 82 2.50 -9.08 -17.40
CA LEU A 82 3.38 -7.99 -16.98
C LEU A 82 4.83 -8.44 -16.70
N GLY A 83 5.16 -9.69 -17.01
CA GLY A 83 6.50 -10.23 -16.86
C GLY A 83 6.84 -10.76 -15.46
N VAL A 84 5.85 -10.92 -14.57
CA VAL A 84 6.03 -11.63 -13.30
C VAL A 84 6.21 -13.12 -13.57
N THR A 85 7.33 -13.66 -13.14
CA THR A 85 7.73 -15.06 -13.40
C THR A 85 7.50 -15.95 -12.18
N ASP A 86 7.69 -15.45 -10.96
CA ASP A 86 7.36 -16.18 -9.72
C ASP A 86 5.94 -15.87 -9.25
N LEU A 87 4.97 -16.34 -10.03
CA LEU A 87 3.55 -16.26 -9.66
C LEU A 87 3.22 -16.97 -8.34
N LYS A 88 4.06 -17.94 -7.95
CA LYS A 88 3.88 -18.68 -6.70
C LYS A 88 4.11 -17.82 -5.47
N ALA A 89 5.07 -16.89 -5.54
CA ALA A 89 5.30 -15.92 -4.46
C ALA A 89 4.04 -15.08 -4.22
N VAL A 90 3.44 -14.55 -5.28
CA VAL A 90 2.23 -13.73 -5.20
C VAL A 90 1.02 -14.57 -4.75
N GLU A 91 0.85 -15.79 -5.29
CA GLU A 91 -0.23 -16.70 -4.88
C GLU A 91 -0.15 -17.08 -3.39
N ASN A 92 1.05 -17.34 -2.89
CA ASN A 92 1.27 -17.67 -1.48
C ASN A 92 0.98 -16.45 -0.58
N ALA A 93 1.39 -15.26 -0.97
CA ALA A 93 1.06 -14.02 -0.27
C ALA A 93 -0.46 -13.78 -0.26
N ALA A 94 -1.11 -13.92 -1.41
CA ALA A 94 -2.57 -13.81 -1.54
C ALA A 94 -3.31 -14.80 -0.64
N LYS A 95 -2.85 -16.04 -0.61
CA LYS A 95 -3.41 -17.09 0.26
C LYS A 95 -3.23 -16.74 1.74
N SER A 96 -2.03 -16.39 2.13
CA SER A 96 -1.71 -16.04 3.52
C SER A 96 -2.54 -14.83 3.98
N PHE A 97 -2.67 -13.83 3.12
CA PHE A 97 -3.44 -12.63 3.42
C PHE A 97 -4.95 -12.94 3.54
N SER A 98 -5.51 -13.67 2.57
CA SER A 98 -6.95 -14.02 2.59
C SER A 98 -7.33 -14.94 3.73
N ASP A 99 -6.43 -15.82 4.16
CA ASP A 99 -6.65 -16.71 5.32
C ASP A 99 -6.62 -15.91 6.66
N THR A 100 -5.87 -14.82 6.70
CA THR A 100 -5.70 -13.99 7.91
C THR A 100 -6.73 -12.86 8.00
N TRP A 101 -7.06 -12.24 6.88
CA TRP A 101 -7.87 -11.04 6.82
C TRP A 101 -9.17 -11.27 6.04
N ALA A 102 -10.31 -11.32 6.74
CA ALA A 102 -11.61 -11.44 6.11
C ALA A 102 -11.91 -10.28 5.13
N GLY A 103 -12.66 -10.58 4.06
CA GLY A 103 -13.11 -9.58 3.09
C GLY A 103 -12.06 -9.17 2.04
N THR A 104 -11.04 -9.99 1.84
CA THR A 104 -10.14 -9.93 0.68
C THR A 104 -9.93 -11.34 0.19
N THR A 105 -10.33 -11.62 -1.03
CA THR A 105 -10.11 -12.93 -1.65
C THR A 105 -8.71 -13.02 -2.25
N LYS A 106 -8.26 -14.23 -2.59
CA LYS A 106 -7.00 -14.41 -3.32
C LYS A 106 -7.01 -13.66 -4.66
N SER A 107 -8.14 -13.70 -5.35
CA SER A 107 -8.32 -12.99 -6.62
C SER A 107 -8.15 -11.48 -6.44
N ASP A 108 -8.83 -10.87 -5.45
CA ASP A 108 -8.71 -9.43 -5.18
C ASP A 108 -7.27 -9.02 -4.90
N PHE A 109 -6.54 -9.84 -4.14
CA PHE A 109 -5.13 -9.59 -3.85
C PHE A 109 -4.27 -9.63 -5.12
N ILE A 110 -4.48 -10.64 -5.99
CA ILE A 110 -3.68 -10.80 -7.21
C ILE A 110 -4.04 -9.71 -8.24
N THR A 111 -5.30 -9.29 -8.31
CA THR A 111 -5.72 -8.13 -9.14
C THR A 111 -5.03 -6.85 -8.65
N ALA A 112 -4.96 -6.62 -7.36
CA ALA A 112 -4.20 -5.48 -6.82
C ALA A 112 -2.69 -5.60 -7.12
N ALA A 113 -2.14 -6.82 -7.12
CA ALA A 113 -0.75 -7.06 -7.54
C ALA A 113 -0.52 -6.70 -9.01
N TYR A 114 -1.50 -6.95 -9.88
CA TYR A 114 -1.47 -6.50 -11.27
C TYR A 114 -1.40 -4.97 -11.37
N ASP A 115 -2.27 -4.25 -10.67
CA ASP A 115 -2.26 -2.79 -10.67
C ASP A 115 -0.91 -2.23 -10.18
N ILE A 116 -0.39 -2.78 -9.09
CA ILE A 116 0.92 -2.40 -8.54
C ILE A 116 2.03 -2.67 -9.55
N LYS A 117 2.10 -3.86 -10.13
CA LYS A 117 3.15 -4.20 -11.11
C LYS A 117 3.05 -3.36 -12.37
N SER A 118 1.84 -3.06 -12.85
CA SER A 118 1.63 -2.22 -14.02
C SER A 118 2.07 -0.77 -13.79
N GLY A 119 1.90 -0.24 -12.58
CA GLY A 119 2.31 1.11 -12.21
C GLY A 119 3.76 1.21 -11.72
N ILE A 120 4.35 0.11 -11.21
CA ILE A 120 5.69 0.07 -10.65
C ILE A 120 6.49 -1.06 -11.31
N ALA A 121 6.88 -0.85 -12.56
CA ALA A 121 7.57 -1.86 -13.36
C ALA A 121 8.92 -2.31 -12.77
N SER A 122 9.56 -1.48 -11.92
CA SER A 122 10.85 -1.75 -11.27
C SER A 122 10.79 -2.85 -10.20
N LEU A 123 9.60 -3.15 -9.66
CA LEU A 123 9.46 -4.15 -8.60
C LEU A 123 9.86 -5.54 -9.10
N THR A 124 10.65 -6.23 -8.28
CA THR A 124 10.91 -7.67 -8.43
C THR A 124 9.64 -8.47 -8.13
N ASP A 125 9.60 -9.75 -8.51
CA ASP A 125 8.44 -10.61 -8.25
C ASP A 125 8.10 -10.70 -6.75
N GLU A 126 9.12 -10.80 -5.89
CA GLU A 126 8.95 -10.74 -4.43
C GLU A 126 8.48 -9.35 -3.98
N GLY A 127 9.04 -8.29 -4.57
CA GLY A 127 8.64 -6.90 -4.29
C GLY A 127 7.18 -6.64 -4.65
N VAL A 128 6.65 -7.23 -5.72
CA VAL A 128 5.23 -7.16 -6.07
C VAL A 128 4.36 -7.76 -4.95
N ALA A 129 4.70 -8.94 -4.46
CA ALA A 129 3.95 -9.59 -3.38
C ALA A 129 3.96 -8.73 -2.10
N GLN A 130 5.14 -8.25 -1.69
CA GLN A 130 5.32 -7.45 -0.48
C GLN A 130 4.60 -6.09 -0.58
N PHE A 131 4.72 -5.42 -1.71
CA PHE A 131 4.09 -4.12 -1.92
C PHE A 131 2.56 -4.24 -1.97
N THR A 132 2.05 -5.33 -2.55
CA THR A 132 0.61 -5.64 -2.56
C THR A 132 0.10 -5.94 -1.16
N GLU A 133 0.85 -6.67 -0.35
CA GLU A 133 0.50 -6.94 1.05
C GLU A 133 0.41 -5.65 1.85
N LEU A 134 1.34 -4.73 1.66
CA LEU A 134 1.33 -3.41 2.28
C LEU A 134 0.10 -2.59 1.88
N ALA A 135 -0.23 -2.56 0.58
CA ALA A 135 -1.42 -1.89 0.08
C ALA A 135 -2.71 -2.52 0.66
N ALA A 136 -2.79 -3.85 0.70
CA ALA A 136 -3.92 -4.57 1.26
C ALA A 136 -4.11 -4.30 2.77
N LEU A 137 -3.02 -4.27 3.55
CA LEU A 137 -3.05 -3.89 4.96
C LEU A 137 -3.51 -2.44 5.16
N THR A 138 -3.03 -1.53 4.30
CA THR A 138 -3.49 -0.13 4.30
C THR A 138 -4.99 -0.06 4.02
N GLY A 139 -5.50 -0.86 3.10
CA GLY A 139 -6.94 -0.99 2.83
C GLY A 139 -7.73 -1.40 4.08
N LYS A 140 -7.25 -2.41 4.82
CA LYS A 140 -7.88 -2.82 6.08
C LYS A 140 -7.87 -1.69 7.13
N ALA A 141 -6.75 -0.99 7.26
CA ALA A 141 -6.62 0.12 8.21
C ALA A 141 -7.49 1.32 7.87
N THR A 142 -7.80 1.54 6.59
CA THR A 142 -8.52 2.72 6.08
C THR A 142 -9.94 2.43 5.60
N LYS A 143 -10.44 1.20 5.81
CA LYS A 143 -11.75 0.72 5.36
C LYS A 143 -11.96 0.84 3.84
N SER A 144 -10.92 0.55 3.09
CA SER A 144 -10.92 0.53 1.62
C SER A 144 -10.69 -0.89 1.12
N THR A 145 -11.00 -1.13 -0.14
CA THR A 145 -10.72 -2.42 -0.78
C THR A 145 -9.23 -2.57 -1.08
N THR A 146 -8.78 -3.80 -1.25
CA THR A 146 -7.40 -4.10 -1.64
C THR A 146 -7.09 -3.55 -3.03
N GLU A 147 -8.04 -3.64 -3.95
CA GLU A 147 -7.94 -3.11 -5.32
C GLU A 147 -7.81 -1.58 -5.33
N GLU A 148 -8.68 -0.85 -4.59
CA GLU A 148 -8.55 0.60 -4.45
C GLU A 148 -7.19 1.02 -3.92
N MET A 149 -6.64 0.29 -2.97
CA MET A 149 -5.33 0.58 -2.42
C MET A 149 -4.19 0.19 -3.37
N GLY A 150 -4.31 -0.92 -4.11
CA GLY A 150 -3.36 -1.29 -5.16
C GLY A 150 -3.22 -0.18 -6.21
N SER A 151 -4.33 0.28 -6.73
CA SER A 151 -4.39 1.39 -7.70
C SER A 151 -3.87 2.70 -7.11
N LEU A 152 -4.22 3.02 -5.86
CA LEU A 152 -3.70 4.21 -5.16
C LEU A 152 -2.18 4.16 -4.97
N PHE A 153 -1.64 3.02 -4.57
CA PHE A 153 -0.19 2.85 -4.37
C PHE A 153 0.57 2.97 -5.69
N ALA A 154 0.07 2.37 -6.78
CA ALA A 154 0.64 2.50 -8.11
C ALA A 154 0.66 3.96 -8.57
N THR A 155 -0.47 4.66 -8.44
CA THR A 155 -0.61 6.08 -8.79
C THR A 155 0.29 6.95 -7.93
N GLY A 156 0.26 6.77 -6.61
CA GLY A 156 1.06 7.55 -5.67
C GLY A 156 2.57 7.34 -5.87
N TYR A 157 2.98 6.13 -6.23
CA TYR A 157 4.36 5.85 -6.60
C TYR A 157 4.77 6.66 -7.85
N GLY A 158 3.96 6.61 -8.91
CA GLY A 158 4.24 7.34 -10.14
C GLY A 158 4.35 8.86 -9.95
N ILE A 159 3.56 9.43 -9.04
CA ILE A 159 3.54 10.88 -8.79
C ILE A 159 4.68 11.31 -7.85
N TYR A 160 4.89 10.58 -6.76
CA TYR A 160 5.71 11.08 -5.65
C TYR A 160 7.09 10.43 -5.52
N LYS A 161 7.30 9.21 -6.06
CA LYS A 161 8.58 8.48 -5.88
C LYS A 161 9.79 9.26 -6.40
N GLY A 162 9.62 10.02 -7.48
CA GLY A 162 10.69 10.86 -8.05
C GLY A 162 11.23 11.93 -7.10
N ALA A 163 10.43 12.35 -6.10
CA ALA A 163 10.89 13.28 -5.05
C ALA A 163 11.70 12.58 -3.93
N TYR A 164 11.76 11.24 -3.94
CA TYR A 164 12.40 10.41 -2.93
C TYR A 164 13.35 9.39 -3.60
N GLU A 165 14.24 9.87 -4.46
CA GLU A 165 15.13 9.02 -5.29
C GLU A 165 16.03 8.10 -4.45
N ASP A 166 16.53 8.59 -3.32
CA ASP A 166 17.39 7.83 -2.40
C ASP A 166 16.66 6.77 -1.57
N MET A 167 15.33 6.75 -1.62
CA MET A 167 14.51 5.81 -0.84
C MET A 167 14.26 4.54 -1.64
N SER A 168 14.37 3.37 -1.02
CA SER A 168 13.99 2.12 -1.69
C SER A 168 12.48 2.10 -2.01
N ASP A 169 12.06 1.23 -2.93
CA ASP A 169 10.64 1.11 -3.29
C ASP A 169 9.80 0.70 -2.07
N MET A 170 10.29 -0.23 -1.26
CA MET A 170 9.58 -0.68 -0.05
C MET A 170 9.50 0.41 1.02
N ASP A 171 10.60 1.11 1.30
CA ASP A 171 10.60 2.22 2.27
C ASP A 171 9.62 3.33 1.83
N PHE A 172 9.58 3.62 0.51
CA PHE A 172 8.59 4.55 -0.03
C PHE A 172 7.17 4.04 0.18
N GLY A 173 6.90 2.77 -0.10
CA GLY A 173 5.60 2.15 0.13
C GLY A 173 5.17 2.24 1.58
N GLU A 174 6.07 1.95 2.52
CA GLU A 174 5.80 2.06 3.96
C GLU A 174 5.50 3.51 4.39
N MET A 175 6.30 4.46 3.92
CA MET A 175 6.07 5.89 4.16
C MET A 175 4.71 6.32 3.61
N PHE A 176 4.38 5.92 2.37
CA PHE A 176 3.12 6.27 1.73
C PHE A 176 1.91 5.67 2.47
N SER A 177 1.99 4.39 2.85
CA SER A 177 1.00 3.71 3.68
C SER A 177 0.74 4.44 5.00
N ALA A 178 1.81 4.82 5.69
CA ALA A 178 1.73 5.55 6.95
C ALA A 178 1.07 6.93 6.75
N GLY A 179 1.40 7.62 5.64
CA GLY A 179 0.81 8.89 5.26
C GLY A 179 -0.71 8.78 5.05
N ILE A 180 -1.16 7.82 4.25
CA ILE A 180 -2.58 7.56 3.98
C ILE A 180 -3.33 7.21 5.27
N SER A 181 -2.79 6.29 6.07
CA SER A 181 -3.40 5.87 7.34
C SER A 181 -3.53 7.04 8.32
N THR A 182 -2.52 7.90 8.39
CA THR A 182 -2.51 9.10 9.23
C THR A 182 -3.54 10.13 8.74
N ALA A 183 -3.64 10.34 7.43
CA ALA A 183 -4.62 11.25 6.85
C ALA A 183 -6.05 10.79 7.14
N VAL A 184 -6.35 9.52 6.94
CA VAL A 184 -7.67 8.95 7.25
C VAL A 184 -8.02 9.12 8.73
N LYS A 185 -7.07 8.85 9.62
CA LYS A 185 -7.24 9.01 11.06
C LYS A 185 -7.53 10.46 11.47
N ASN A 186 -6.79 11.41 10.91
CA ASN A 186 -6.82 12.81 11.35
C ASN A 186 -7.93 13.63 10.70
N TYR A 187 -8.30 13.31 9.46
CA TYR A 187 -9.25 14.10 8.68
C TYR A 187 -10.62 13.45 8.51
N LYS A 188 -10.87 12.31 9.17
CA LYS A 188 -12.14 11.56 9.10
C LYS A 188 -12.57 11.26 7.66
N THR A 189 -11.61 10.96 6.80
CA THR A 189 -11.81 10.55 5.41
C THR A 189 -11.67 9.02 5.29
N ALA A 190 -12.03 8.46 4.14
CA ALA A 190 -11.78 7.06 3.82
C ALA A 190 -10.56 6.94 2.88
N GLY A 191 -9.96 5.75 2.82
CA GLY A 191 -8.86 5.50 1.89
C GLY A 191 -9.28 5.65 0.43
N SER A 192 -10.51 5.28 0.08
CA SER A 192 -11.10 5.49 -1.26
C SER A 192 -11.26 6.97 -1.65
N GLU A 193 -11.58 7.83 -0.70
CA GLU A 193 -11.63 9.29 -0.92
C GLU A 193 -10.22 9.85 -1.12
N MET A 194 -9.25 9.35 -0.38
CA MET A 194 -7.83 9.69 -0.57
C MET A 194 -7.32 9.23 -1.94
N ALA A 195 -7.71 8.02 -2.38
CA ALA A 195 -7.38 7.52 -3.70
C ALA A 195 -7.91 8.44 -4.81
N SER A 196 -9.17 8.85 -4.70
CA SER A 196 -9.80 9.78 -5.64
C SER A 196 -9.09 11.15 -5.66
N ALA A 197 -8.75 11.68 -4.49
CA ALA A 197 -8.06 12.97 -4.39
C ALA A 197 -6.66 12.92 -5.02
N ILE A 198 -5.88 11.87 -4.76
CA ILE A 198 -4.52 11.70 -5.31
C ILE A 198 -4.57 11.49 -6.83
N SER A 199 -5.54 10.72 -7.33
CA SER A 199 -5.71 10.53 -8.78
C SER A 199 -6.01 11.83 -9.52
N VAL A 200 -6.81 12.73 -8.93
CA VAL A 200 -7.07 14.06 -9.50
C VAL A 200 -5.81 14.93 -9.49
N LEU A 201 -5.03 14.89 -8.41
CA LEU A 201 -3.76 15.62 -8.32
C LEU A 201 -2.74 15.10 -9.34
N GLY A 202 -2.65 13.80 -9.54
CA GLY A 202 -1.77 13.18 -10.52
C GLY A 202 -2.11 13.50 -11.97
N ALA A 203 -3.38 13.74 -12.27
CA ALA A 203 -3.82 14.16 -13.60
C ALA A 203 -3.42 15.61 -13.94
N THR A 204 -2.96 16.39 -12.95
CA THR A 204 -2.57 17.79 -13.09
C THR A 204 -1.08 18.05 -12.90
N ALA A 205 -0.32 17.04 -12.53
CA ALA A 205 1.13 17.09 -12.33
C ALA A 205 1.89 16.65 -13.59
#